data_0592caaacd9abf664d0b26ff93c11ac4
#
_entry.id   0592caaacd9abf664d0b26ff93c11ac4
#
_cell.length_a   1.000
_cell.length_b   1.000
_cell.length_c   1.000
_cell.angle_alpha   90.00
_cell.angle_beta   90.00
_cell.angle_gamma   90.00
#
_symmetry.space_group_name_H-M   'P 1'
#
loop_
_entity.id
_entity.type
_entity.pdbx_description
1 polymer ?
#
loop_
_entity_poly.entity_id
_entity_poly.type
_entity_poly.pdbx_seq_one_letter_code
_entity_poly.pdbx_strand_id
1 'polypeptide(L)'
;MSSITYAARDSRTMLRRNLRRMARYPSLTLYLVGGPIIFLLLFVYVFGETLGAGLGGPSGDRADYVNYVVPGIVVLTVAAAVQGTAISVAMDMYEGIIARFRTMAISRTAVLTGHVVSSLIQTMGSMAVITGVALLVGFRPNATPVEWLAAIGLLALFCLALIWLAAALGLNAKSVETASNAPTILVLLPLLGSGFVPTDSMPTALRWFAEYQPFTSVIETVRGLLLGTAVGINGVLAVGWSIGIGLASFLWARHLFNRPPRALSMLATSSARQV
;
A
#
# COMPACT_ATOMS: atom_id res chain seq x y z
N MET A 1 -17.52 24.23 21.20
CA MET A 1 -16.51 23.16 20.94
C MET A 1 -16.13 23.27 19.48
N SER A 2 -14.85 23.29 19.14
CA SER A 2 -14.38 23.54 17.76
C SER A 2 -14.78 22.40 16.81
N SER A 3 -15.02 22.68 15.53
CA SER A 3 -15.32 21.68 14.49
C SER A 3 -14.26 20.56 14.40
N ILE A 4 -13.04 20.85 14.80
CA ILE A 4 -11.91 19.93 14.86
C ILE A 4 -12.13 18.83 15.92
N THR A 5 -12.68 19.16 17.09
CA THR A 5 -12.93 18.20 18.17
C THR A 5 -14.00 17.17 17.76
N TYR A 6 -15.03 17.61 17.05
CA TYR A 6 -16.04 16.68 16.50
C TYR A 6 -15.46 15.79 15.41
N ALA A 7 -14.66 16.35 14.48
CA ALA A 7 -14.02 15.58 13.43
C ALA A 7 -13.06 14.50 13.99
N ALA A 8 -12.30 14.82 15.04
CA ALA A 8 -11.42 13.85 15.70
C ALA A 8 -12.19 12.72 16.39
N ARG A 9 -13.30 13.04 17.07
CA ARG A 9 -14.17 12.06 17.73
C ARG A 9 -14.84 11.12 16.71
N ASP A 10 -15.33 11.67 15.61
CA ASP A 10 -15.93 10.93 14.52
C ASP A 10 -14.92 9.99 13.85
N SER A 11 -13.70 10.49 13.55
CA SER A 11 -12.61 9.69 13.00
C SER A 11 -12.23 8.52 13.91
N ARG A 12 -12.17 8.75 15.25
CA ARG A 12 -11.91 7.69 16.24
C ARG A 12 -13.02 6.63 16.24
N THR A 13 -14.26 7.03 16.11
CA THR A 13 -15.41 6.10 16.06
C THR A 13 -15.35 5.24 14.80
N MET A 14 -15.05 5.84 13.64
CA MET A 14 -14.88 5.13 12.37
C MET A 14 -13.69 4.18 12.41
N LEU A 15 -12.55 4.62 12.95
CA LEU A 15 -11.38 3.78 13.17
C LEU A 15 -11.72 2.53 14.00
N ARG A 16 -12.40 2.74 15.16
CA ARG A 16 -12.82 1.62 16.03
C ARG A 16 -13.75 0.65 15.30
N ARG A 17 -14.69 1.16 14.49
CA ARG A 17 -15.56 0.33 13.65
C ARG A 17 -14.76 -0.54 12.68
N ASN A 18 -13.83 0.06 11.95
CA ASN A 18 -13.01 -0.62 10.96
C ASN A 18 -12.09 -1.66 11.62
N LEU A 19 -11.42 -1.31 12.72
CA LEU A 19 -10.58 -2.25 13.47
C LEU A 19 -11.39 -3.45 14.02
N ARG A 20 -12.63 -3.23 14.51
CA ARG A 20 -13.51 -4.32 14.93
C ARG A 20 -13.96 -5.20 13.76
N ARG A 21 -14.19 -4.59 12.58
CA ARG A 21 -14.52 -5.34 11.35
C ARG A 21 -13.36 -6.25 10.96
N MET A 22 -12.12 -5.74 11.01
CA MET A 22 -10.90 -6.53 10.74
C MET A 22 -10.76 -7.71 11.70
N ALA A 23 -10.97 -7.50 13.00
CA ALA A 23 -10.92 -8.56 14.00
C ALA A 23 -12.02 -9.62 13.82
N ARG A 24 -13.18 -9.24 13.28
CA ARG A 24 -14.30 -10.17 13.01
C ARG A 24 -14.16 -10.96 11.71
N TYR A 25 -13.39 -10.43 10.75
CA TYR A 25 -13.14 -11.07 9.45
C TYR A 25 -11.64 -11.31 9.25
N PRO A 26 -11.06 -12.28 10.00
CA PRO A 26 -9.61 -12.56 9.97
C PRO A 26 -9.14 -13.02 8.58
N SER A 27 -10.05 -13.54 7.73
CA SER A 27 -9.73 -14.02 6.38
C SER A 27 -9.08 -12.94 5.50
N LEU A 28 -9.53 -11.69 5.58
CA LEU A 28 -8.93 -10.59 4.82
C LEU A 28 -7.51 -10.26 5.32
N THR A 29 -7.31 -10.28 6.64
CA THR A 29 -6.00 -10.05 7.23
C THR A 29 -5.06 -11.23 6.95
N LEU A 30 -5.57 -12.47 7.01
CA LEU A 30 -4.82 -13.67 6.64
C LEU A 30 -4.40 -13.65 5.16
N TYR A 31 -5.26 -13.17 4.26
CA TYR A 31 -4.92 -13.02 2.85
C TYR A 31 -3.80 -11.97 2.66
N LEU A 32 -3.90 -10.82 3.33
CA LEU A 32 -2.92 -9.73 3.25
C LEU A 32 -1.54 -10.15 3.77
N VAL A 33 -1.49 -11.00 4.79
CA VAL A 33 -0.25 -11.50 5.39
C VAL A 33 0.21 -12.80 4.73
N GLY A 34 -0.74 -13.70 4.44
CA GLY A 34 -0.44 -15.04 3.93
C GLY A 34 0.17 -15.05 2.54
N GLY A 35 -0.34 -14.21 1.64
CA GLY A 35 0.22 -14.10 0.29
C GLY A 35 1.71 -13.74 0.30
N PRO A 36 2.11 -12.61 0.87
CA PRO A 36 3.52 -12.24 0.98
C PRO A 36 4.39 -13.25 1.74
N ILE A 37 3.87 -13.92 2.78
CA ILE A 37 4.61 -15.00 3.47
C ILE A 37 4.85 -16.17 2.53
N ILE A 38 3.84 -16.60 1.78
CA ILE A 38 3.99 -17.69 0.80
C ILE A 38 5.03 -17.29 -0.26
N PHE A 39 4.98 -16.04 -0.75
CA PHE A 39 6.00 -15.53 -1.66
C PHE A 39 7.39 -15.54 -1.04
N LEU A 40 7.53 -15.07 0.21
CA LEU A 40 8.80 -15.11 0.92
C LEU A 40 9.35 -16.54 1.01
N LEU A 41 8.54 -17.48 1.48
CA LEU A 41 8.97 -18.88 1.63
C LEU A 41 9.30 -19.52 0.27
N LEU A 42 8.47 -19.27 -0.76
CA LEU A 42 8.71 -19.76 -2.11
C LEU A 42 10.06 -19.24 -2.64
N PHE A 43 10.27 -17.93 -2.61
CA PHE A 43 11.49 -17.33 -3.15
C PHE A 43 12.72 -17.75 -2.36
N VAL A 44 12.64 -17.87 -1.04
CA VAL A 44 13.76 -18.27 -0.20
C VAL A 44 14.09 -19.76 -0.32
N TYR A 45 13.08 -20.63 -0.27
CA TYR A 45 13.33 -22.08 -0.20
C TYR A 45 13.38 -22.77 -1.55
N VAL A 46 12.67 -22.23 -2.58
CA VAL A 46 12.66 -22.82 -3.93
C VAL A 46 13.73 -22.17 -4.82
N PHE A 47 13.84 -20.84 -4.75
CA PHE A 47 14.73 -20.10 -5.66
C PHE A 47 15.98 -19.53 -4.98
N GLY A 48 16.08 -19.59 -3.62
CA GLY A 48 17.11 -18.89 -2.86
C GLY A 48 18.54 -19.28 -3.21
N GLU A 49 18.82 -20.54 -3.46
CA GLU A 49 20.17 -20.99 -3.85
C GLU A 49 20.54 -20.54 -5.26
N THR A 50 19.61 -20.73 -6.22
CA THR A 50 19.84 -20.36 -7.62
C THR A 50 20.00 -18.85 -7.80
N LEU A 51 19.11 -18.06 -7.16
CA LEU A 51 19.13 -16.61 -7.27
C LEU A 51 20.24 -15.99 -6.39
N GLY A 52 20.56 -16.60 -5.23
CA GLY A 52 21.65 -16.17 -4.37
C GLY A 52 23.01 -16.25 -5.04
N ALA A 53 23.28 -17.34 -5.78
CA ALA A 53 24.48 -17.49 -6.57
C ALA A 53 24.65 -16.38 -7.64
N GLY A 54 23.55 -15.83 -8.16
CA GLY A 54 23.53 -14.75 -9.13
C GLY A 54 23.74 -13.35 -8.54
N LEU A 55 23.64 -13.18 -7.22
CA LEU A 55 23.78 -11.86 -6.58
C LEU A 55 25.23 -11.43 -6.35
N GLY A 56 26.20 -12.38 -6.43
CA GLY A 56 27.60 -12.06 -6.16
C GLY A 56 27.89 -11.66 -4.71
N GLY A 57 27.03 -12.02 -3.77
CA GLY A 57 27.20 -11.77 -2.34
C GLY A 57 28.33 -12.60 -1.71
N PRO A 58 28.68 -12.33 -0.42
CA PRO A 58 29.81 -12.97 0.24
C PRO A 58 29.76 -14.50 0.31
N SER A 59 28.57 -15.07 0.45
CA SER A 59 28.35 -16.52 0.49
C SER A 59 27.85 -17.06 -0.87
N GLY A 60 27.22 -16.23 -1.68
CA GLY A 60 26.60 -16.65 -2.94
C GLY A 60 25.51 -17.70 -2.76
N ASP A 61 24.82 -17.66 -1.61
CA ASP A 61 23.86 -18.67 -1.18
C ASP A 61 22.49 -18.09 -0.85
N ARG A 62 21.64 -18.93 -0.27
CA ARG A 62 20.29 -18.56 0.16
C ARG A 62 20.29 -17.43 1.19
N ALA A 63 21.31 -17.29 2.04
CA ALA A 63 21.34 -16.25 3.07
C ALA A 63 21.48 -14.85 2.46
N ASP A 64 22.30 -14.70 1.42
CA ASP A 64 22.43 -13.47 0.66
C ASP A 64 21.10 -13.12 -0.02
N TYR A 65 20.43 -14.13 -0.60
CA TYR A 65 19.14 -13.90 -1.25
C TYR A 65 18.02 -13.50 -0.26
N VAL A 66 17.99 -14.09 0.93
CA VAL A 66 17.02 -13.68 1.98
C VAL A 66 17.16 -12.20 2.30
N ASN A 67 18.38 -11.74 2.52
CA ASN A 67 18.66 -10.33 2.79
C ASN A 67 18.24 -9.43 1.62
N TYR A 68 18.44 -9.90 0.39
CA TYR A 68 18.08 -9.17 -0.82
C TYR A 68 16.56 -9.05 -1.00
N VAL A 69 15.79 -10.16 -0.85
CA VAL A 69 14.38 -10.24 -1.24
C VAL A 69 13.41 -9.65 -0.18
N VAL A 70 13.79 -9.67 1.10
CA VAL A 70 12.89 -9.25 2.19
C VAL A 70 12.35 -7.82 2.03
N PRO A 71 13.16 -6.78 1.71
CA PRO A 71 12.63 -5.44 1.44
C PRO A 71 11.60 -5.42 0.30
N GLY A 72 11.82 -6.21 -0.75
CA GLY A 72 10.87 -6.38 -1.86
C GLY A 72 9.53 -6.98 -1.42
N ILE A 73 9.55 -8.02 -0.59
CA ILE A 73 8.34 -8.66 -0.02
C ILE A 73 7.58 -7.69 0.90
N VAL A 74 8.29 -6.91 1.72
CA VAL A 74 7.66 -5.91 2.59
C VAL A 74 6.93 -4.85 1.75
N VAL A 75 7.55 -4.35 0.68
CA VAL A 75 6.93 -3.38 -0.22
C VAL A 75 5.81 -4.00 -1.05
N LEU A 76 5.91 -5.28 -1.45
CA LEU A 76 4.82 -6.03 -2.08
C LEU A 76 3.57 -6.08 -1.19
N THR A 77 3.76 -6.18 0.13
CA THR A 77 2.64 -6.14 1.10
C THR A 77 1.91 -4.80 1.06
N VAL A 78 2.64 -3.69 0.89
CA VAL A 78 2.03 -2.36 0.72
C VAL A 78 1.19 -2.31 -0.55
N ALA A 79 1.70 -2.84 -1.67
CA ALA A 79 0.97 -2.91 -2.93
C ALA A 79 -0.32 -3.75 -2.81
N ALA A 80 -0.26 -4.90 -2.13
CA ALA A 80 -1.43 -5.77 -1.90
C ALA A 80 -2.51 -5.08 -1.02
N ALA A 81 -2.11 -4.26 -0.05
CA ALA A 81 -3.04 -3.51 0.80
C ALA A 81 -3.90 -2.49 0.03
N VAL A 82 -3.40 -1.99 -1.12
CA VAL A 82 -4.15 -1.07 -2.00
C VAL A 82 -5.44 -1.70 -2.48
N GLN A 83 -5.38 -2.97 -2.90
CA GLN A 83 -6.55 -3.70 -3.39
C GLN A 83 -7.63 -3.83 -2.31
N GLY A 84 -7.26 -4.27 -1.10
CA GLY A 84 -8.20 -4.40 0.02
C GLY A 84 -8.85 -3.08 0.42
N THR A 85 -8.08 -1.99 0.41
CA THR A 85 -8.58 -0.65 0.72
C THR A 85 -9.54 -0.15 -0.37
N ALA A 86 -9.22 -0.33 -1.65
CA ALA A 86 -10.08 0.09 -2.76
C ALA A 86 -11.42 -0.65 -2.74
N ILE A 87 -11.40 -1.97 -2.51
CA ILE A 87 -12.61 -2.79 -2.35
C ILE A 87 -13.45 -2.29 -1.16
N SER A 88 -12.83 -2.05 0.00
CA SER A 88 -13.55 -1.61 1.20
C SER A 88 -14.24 -0.26 1.00
N VAL A 89 -13.57 0.70 0.35
CA VAL A 89 -14.15 2.00 0.02
C VAL A 89 -15.28 1.85 -1.00
N ALA A 90 -15.11 1.03 -2.03
CA ALA A 90 -16.15 0.78 -3.03
C ALA A 90 -17.39 0.13 -2.39
N MET A 91 -17.21 -0.88 -1.53
CA MET A 91 -18.33 -1.51 -0.82
C MET A 91 -19.13 -0.49 0.01
N ASP A 92 -18.46 0.34 0.81
CA ASP A 92 -19.14 1.39 1.60
C ASP A 92 -19.88 2.41 0.71
N MET A 93 -19.40 2.64 -0.53
CA MET A 93 -20.12 3.46 -1.52
C MET A 93 -21.39 2.77 -2.03
N TYR A 94 -21.31 1.49 -2.40
CA TYR A 94 -22.43 0.74 -2.98
C TYR A 94 -23.50 0.38 -1.95
N GLU A 95 -23.11 0.08 -0.72
CA GLU A 95 -24.05 -0.16 0.40
C GLU A 95 -24.77 1.12 0.85
N GLY A 96 -24.48 2.28 0.24
CA GLY A 96 -25.11 3.56 0.59
C GLY A 96 -24.70 4.09 1.96
N ILE A 97 -23.69 3.49 2.59
CA ILE A 97 -23.17 3.88 3.90
C ILE A 97 -22.67 5.32 3.84
N ILE A 98 -21.93 5.67 2.79
CA ILE A 98 -21.42 7.04 2.58
C ILE A 98 -22.58 8.02 2.33
N ALA A 99 -23.65 7.61 1.63
CA ALA A 99 -24.83 8.44 1.44
C ALA A 99 -25.55 8.72 2.76
N ARG A 100 -25.67 7.72 3.64
CA ARG A 100 -26.21 7.90 5.00
C ARG A 100 -25.38 8.86 5.84
N PHE A 101 -24.04 8.74 5.77
CA PHE A 101 -23.15 9.66 6.50
C PHE A 101 -23.23 11.10 5.97
N ARG A 102 -23.59 11.31 4.71
CA ARG A 102 -23.83 12.66 4.14
C ARG A 102 -25.06 13.34 4.71
N THR A 103 -26.06 12.59 5.17
CA THR A 103 -27.28 13.12 5.82
C THR A 103 -27.12 13.31 7.32
N MET A 104 -26.09 12.72 7.92
CA MET A 104 -25.77 12.88 9.35
C MET A 104 -24.83 14.07 9.54
N ALA A 105 -24.83 14.67 10.74
CA ALA A 105 -23.91 15.77 11.11
C ALA A 105 -22.47 15.28 11.34
N ILE A 106 -21.99 14.33 10.52
CA ILE A 106 -20.65 13.75 10.58
C ILE A 106 -19.78 14.44 9.53
N SER A 107 -18.55 14.77 9.90
CA SER A 107 -17.59 15.35 8.97
C SER A 107 -17.36 14.40 7.77
N ARG A 108 -17.56 14.92 6.55
CA ARG A 108 -17.38 14.16 5.30
C ARG A 108 -15.99 13.56 5.18
N THR A 109 -14.97 14.26 5.69
CA THR A 109 -13.59 13.80 5.69
C THR A 109 -13.34 12.68 6.71
N ALA A 110 -14.09 12.60 7.82
CA ALA A 110 -13.88 11.61 8.87
C ALA A 110 -14.05 10.17 8.38
N VAL A 111 -14.96 9.94 7.42
CA VAL A 111 -15.18 8.60 6.84
C VAL A 111 -13.96 8.12 6.07
N LEU A 112 -13.44 8.94 5.14
CA LEU A 112 -12.23 8.60 4.37
C LEU A 112 -11.00 8.49 5.26
N THR A 113 -10.84 9.43 6.20
CA THR A 113 -9.72 9.38 7.17
C THR A 113 -9.79 8.11 8.01
N GLY A 114 -10.98 7.67 8.41
CA GLY A 114 -11.16 6.40 9.13
C GLY A 114 -10.70 5.19 8.32
N HIS A 115 -11.00 5.13 7.02
CA HIS A 115 -10.49 4.08 6.13
C HIS A 115 -8.98 4.15 5.98
N VAL A 116 -8.43 5.33 5.73
CA VAL A 116 -7.00 5.53 5.52
C VAL A 116 -6.19 5.13 6.75
N VAL A 117 -6.59 5.59 7.93
CA VAL A 117 -5.87 5.28 9.19
C VAL A 117 -6.00 3.80 9.54
N SER A 118 -7.17 3.18 9.38
CA SER A 118 -7.33 1.76 9.65
C SER A 118 -6.52 0.89 8.70
N SER A 119 -6.49 1.21 7.41
CA SER A 119 -5.68 0.50 6.41
C SER A 119 -4.18 0.67 6.67
N LEU A 120 -3.75 1.88 7.07
CA LEU A 120 -2.35 2.12 7.44
C LEU A 120 -1.93 1.25 8.63
N ILE A 121 -2.72 1.22 9.71
CA ILE A 121 -2.44 0.39 10.91
C ILE A 121 -2.39 -1.09 10.51
N GLN A 122 -3.35 -1.57 9.70
CA GLN A 122 -3.39 -2.95 9.24
C GLN A 122 -2.15 -3.32 8.44
N THR A 123 -1.79 -2.48 7.47
CA THR A 123 -0.64 -2.73 6.59
C THR A 123 0.68 -2.68 7.36
N MET A 124 0.85 -1.70 8.26
CA MET A 124 2.02 -1.64 9.13
C MET A 124 2.12 -2.87 10.04
N GLY A 125 1.01 -3.32 10.63
CA GLY A 125 0.95 -4.56 11.39
C GLY A 125 1.31 -5.79 10.55
N SER A 126 0.82 -5.87 9.32
CA SER A 126 1.16 -6.95 8.38
C SER A 126 2.64 -6.95 8.02
N MET A 127 3.23 -5.79 7.73
CA MET A 127 4.67 -5.66 7.48
C MET A 127 5.51 -6.09 8.68
N ALA A 128 5.08 -5.74 9.91
CA ALA A 128 5.77 -6.17 11.13
C ALA A 128 5.74 -7.71 11.28
N VAL A 129 4.60 -8.35 11.02
CA VAL A 129 4.50 -9.83 11.04
C VAL A 129 5.40 -10.45 9.98
N ILE A 130 5.37 -9.94 8.75
CA ILE A 130 6.20 -10.46 7.64
C ILE A 130 7.69 -10.29 7.95
N THR A 131 8.10 -9.13 8.48
CA THR A 131 9.48 -8.90 8.92
C THR A 131 9.85 -9.86 10.05
N GLY A 132 8.96 -10.12 11.01
CA GLY A 132 9.16 -11.13 12.04
C GLY A 132 9.38 -12.53 11.47
N VAL A 133 8.57 -12.96 10.51
CA VAL A 133 8.76 -14.23 9.79
C VAL A 133 10.08 -14.23 9.02
N ALA A 134 10.44 -13.14 8.37
CA ALA A 134 11.71 -13.01 7.64
C ALA A 134 12.92 -13.20 8.56
N LEU A 135 12.88 -12.62 9.78
CA LEU A 135 13.93 -12.83 10.80
C LEU A 135 14.06 -14.30 11.21
N LEU A 136 12.94 -15.03 11.30
CA LEU A 136 12.95 -16.48 11.59
C LEU A 136 13.52 -17.31 10.42
N VAL A 137 13.29 -16.86 9.19
CA VAL A 137 13.77 -17.52 7.96
C VAL A 137 15.26 -17.25 7.68
N GLY A 138 15.86 -16.27 8.37
CA GLY A 138 17.29 -15.97 8.25
C GLY A 138 17.64 -14.57 7.79
N PHE A 139 16.68 -13.65 7.72
CA PHE A 139 16.98 -12.24 7.48
C PHE A 139 17.83 -11.68 8.63
N ARG A 140 18.94 -11.02 8.30
CA ARG A 140 19.88 -10.46 9.30
C ARG A 140 20.19 -9.00 8.96
N PRO A 141 19.33 -8.06 9.38
CA PRO A 141 19.59 -6.64 9.19
C PRO A 141 20.71 -6.16 10.12
N ASN A 142 21.57 -5.28 9.59
CA ASN A 142 22.66 -4.63 10.34
C ASN A 142 22.29 -3.20 10.75
N ALA A 143 21.01 -2.84 10.64
CA ALA A 143 20.51 -1.49 10.81
C ALA A 143 20.58 -1.01 12.27
N THR A 144 21.01 0.21 12.46
CA THR A 144 20.90 0.94 13.72
C THR A 144 19.44 1.28 14.04
N PRO A 145 19.08 1.61 15.30
CA PRO A 145 17.72 2.05 15.63
C PRO A 145 17.23 3.26 14.80
N VAL A 146 18.13 4.15 14.41
CA VAL A 146 17.80 5.33 13.58
C VAL A 146 17.45 4.90 12.15
N GLU A 147 18.20 3.98 11.57
CA GLU A 147 17.92 3.42 10.24
C GLU A 147 16.61 2.63 10.21
N TRP A 148 16.32 1.87 11.28
CA TRP A 148 15.01 1.24 11.45
C TRP A 148 13.87 2.27 11.47
N LEU A 149 14.02 3.35 12.24
CA LEU A 149 13.00 4.41 12.29
C LEU A 149 12.84 5.10 10.93
N ALA A 150 13.94 5.33 10.21
CA ALA A 150 13.91 5.88 8.85
C ALA A 150 13.18 4.94 7.86
N ALA A 151 13.49 3.64 7.89
CA ALA A 151 12.84 2.65 7.05
C ALA A 151 11.33 2.54 7.35
N ILE A 152 10.94 2.46 8.63
CA ILE A 152 9.54 2.44 9.06
C ILE A 152 8.83 3.73 8.64
N GLY A 153 9.47 4.89 8.82
CA GLY A 153 8.92 6.19 8.42
C GLY A 153 8.68 6.29 6.91
N LEU A 154 9.64 5.84 6.09
CA LEU A 154 9.50 5.79 4.64
C LEU A 154 8.40 4.82 4.21
N LEU A 155 8.38 3.62 4.78
CA LEU A 155 7.33 2.63 4.49
C LEU A 155 5.94 3.14 4.88
N ALA A 156 5.81 3.83 6.01
CA ALA A 156 4.55 4.44 6.44
C ALA A 156 4.13 5.57 5.49
N LEU A 157 5.06 6.41 5.04
CA LEU A 157 4.80 7.49 4.08
C LEU A 157 4.35 6.94 2.73
N PHE A 158 5.06 5.95 2.19
CA PHE A 158 4.71 5.30 0.93
C PHE A 158 3.37 4.54 1.02
N CYS A 159 3.16 3.82 2.13
CA CYS A 159 1.90 3.15 2.42
C CYS A 159 0.73 4.15 2.46
N LEU A 160 0.90 5.28 3.15
CA LEU A 160 -0.10 6.34 3.20
C LEU A 160 -0.42 6.90 1.81
N ALA A 161 0.59 7.11 0.97
CA ALA A 161 0.43 7.57 -0.41
C ALA A 161 -0.41 6.59 -1.24
N LEU A 162 -0.08 5.30 -1.16
CA LEU A 162 -0.80 4.25 -1.90
C LEU A 162 -2.21 3.98 -1.34
N ILE A 163 -2.44 4.14 -0.04
CA ILE A 163 -3.78 4.03 0.56
C ILE A 163 -4.69 5.18 0.07
N TRP A 164 -4.18 6.40 -0.08
CA TRP A 164 -4.94 7.49 -0.70
C TRP A 164 -5.25 7.19 -2.16
N LEU A 165 -4.32 6.58 -2.90
CA LEU A 165 -4.57 6.12 -4.26
C LEU A 165 -5.66 5.05 -4.28
N ALA A 166 -5.61 4.09 -3.36
CA ALA A 166 -6.64 3.07 -3.19
C ALA A 166 -8.02 3.66 -2.91
N ALA A 167 -8.09 4.66 -2.03
CA ALA A 167 -9.34 5.38 -1.72
C ALA A 167 -9.89 6.09 -2.97
N ALA A 168 -9.04 6.76 -3.75
CA ALA A 168 -9.45 7.41 -5.00
C ALA A 168 -9.94 6.40 -6.05
N LEU A 169 -9.25 5.26 -6.22
CA LEU A 169 -9.66 4.18 -7.11
C LEU A 169 -11.02 3.58 -6.67
N GLY A 170 -11.20 3.32 -5.37
CA GLY A 170 -12.46 2.81 -4.82
C GLY A 170 -13.63 3.77 -5.02
N LEU A 171 -13.42 5.09 -4.82
CA LEU A 171 -14.42 6.13 -5.07
C LEU A 171 -14.79 6.27 -6.55
N ASN A 172 -13.85 6.03 -7.46
CA ASN A 172 -14.05 6.14 -8.90
C ASN A 172 -14.59 4.86 -9.55
N ALA A 173 -14.52 3.74 -8.86
CA ALA A 173 -14.93 2.43 -9.38
C ALA A 173 -16.43 2.43 -9.72
N LYS A 174 -16.79 1.72 -10.80
CA LYS A 174 -18.18 1.53 -11.24
C LYS A 174 -18.83 0.27 -10.65
N SER A 175 -18.04 -0.61 -10.05
CA SER A 175 -18.45 -1.82 -9.37
C SER A 175 -17.36 -2.26 -8.39
N VAL A 176 -17.69 -3.19 -7.50
CA VAL A 176 -16.70 -3.78 -6.57
C VAL A 176 -15.64 -4.56 -7.34
N GLU A 177 -16.00 -5.23 -8.44
CA GLU A 177 -15.05 -5.93 -9.31
C GLU A 177 -14.05 -4.94 -9.95
N THR A 178 -14.54 -3.78 -10.43
CA THR A 178 -13.64 -2.75 -10.98
C THR A 178 -12.68 -2.22 -9.91
N ALA A 179 -13.15 -2.04 -8.66
CA ALA A 179 -12.31 -1.62 -7.54
C ALA A 179 -11.28 -2.69 -7.17
N SER A 180 -11.59 -3.98 -7.38
CA SER A 180 -10.65 -5.09 -7.15
C SER A 180 -9.58 -5.18 -8.23
N ASN A 181 -9.96 -4.99 -9.50
CA ASN A 181 -9.06 -5.21 -10.63
C ASN A 181 -8.12 -4.00 -10.90
N ALA A 182 -8.59 -2.77 -10.67
CA ALA A 182 -7.81 -1.57 -10.97
C ALA A 182 -6.45 -1.51 -10.23
N PRO A 183 -6.32 -1.94 -8.95
CA PRO A 183 -5.04 -1.94 -8.26
C PRO A 183 -4.10 -3.10 -8.63
N THR A 184 -4.56 -4.11 -9.39
CA THR A 184 -3.76 -5.31 -9.69
C THR A 184 -2.42 -4.96 -10.35
N ILE A 185 -2.41 -3.94 -11.21
CA ILE A 185 -1.17 -3.48 -11.85
C ILE A 185 -0.13 -3.00 -10.82
N LEU A 186 -0.57 -2.41 -9.70
CA LEU A 186 0.33 -1.93 -8.65
C LEU A 186 1.02 -3.08 -7.91
N VAL A 187 0.37 -4.25 -7.82
CA VAL A 187 0.95 -5.45 -7.21
C VAL A 187 2.05 -6.04 -8.10
N LEU A 188 1.97 -5.83 -9.42
CA LEU A 188 2.99 -6.29 -10.37
C LEU A 188 4.25 -5.40 -10.37
N LEU A 189 4.14 -4.13 -10.00
CA LEU A 189 5.27 -3.19 -10.06
C LEU A 189 6.47 -3.60 -9.17
N PRO A 190 6.31 -4.05 -7.91
CA PRO A 190 7.43 -4.58 -7.13
C PRO A 190 8.13 -5.78 -7.78
N LEU A 191 7.37 -6.63 -8.52
CA LEU A 191 7.90 -7.79 -9.23
C LEU A 191 8.70 -7.39 -10.47
N LEU A 192 8.31 -6.29 -11.12
CA LEU A 192 9.01 -5.71 -12.28
C LEU A 192 10.13 -4.74 -11.88
N GLY A 193 10.41 -4.61 -10.59
CA GLY A 193 11.48 -3.78 -10.04
C GLY A 193 12.61 -4.60 -9.44
N SER A 194 13.42 -3.95 -8.62
CA SER A 194 14.55 -4.57 -7.91
C SER A 194 14.15 -5.42 -6.69
N GLY A 195 12.85 -5.73 -6.54
CA GLY A 195 12.36 -6.46 -5.36
C GLY A 195 12.85 -7.90 -5.27
N PHE A 196 13.02 -8.57 -6.41
CA PHE A 196 13.28 -10.01 -6.51
C PHE A 196 14.56 -10.35 -7.29
N VAL A 197 14.91 -9.50 -8.25
CA VAL A 197 16.09 -9.68 -9.12
C VAL A 197 16.74 -8.31 -9.33
N PRO A 198 18.09 -8.23 -9.36
CA PRO A 198 18.79 -6.99 -9.66
C PRO A 198 18.41 -6.43 -11.03
N THR A 199 18.22 -5.11 -11.11
CA THR A 199 17.83 -4.44 -12.36
C THR A 199 18.91 -4.56 -13.44
N ASP A 200 20.17 -4.74 -13.05
CA ASP A 200 21.30 -4.93 -13.97
C ASP A 200 21.18 -6.17 -14.84
N SER A 201 20.46 -7.20 -14.38
CA SER A 201 20.21 -8.43 -15.15
C SER A 201 19.09 -8.30 -16.18
N MET A 202 18.38 -7.16 -16.20
CA MET A 202 17.24 -6.95 -17.08
C MET A 202 17.63 -6.37 -18.44
N PRO A 203 16.85 -6.65 -19.52
CA PRO A 203 17.03 -5.99 -20.81
C PRO A 203 16.90 -4.46 -20.67
N THR A 204 17.65 -3.70 -21.46
CA THR A 204 17.81 -2.23 -21.33
C THR A 204 16.48 -1.46 -21.21
N ALA A 205 15.47 -1.79 -22.00
CA ALA A 205 14.17 -1.11 -21.95
C ALA A 205 13.44 -1.36 -20.64
N LEU A 206 13.45 -2.61 -20.14
CA LEU A 206 12.81 -2.99 -18.87
C LEU A 206 13.61 -2.43 -17.70
N ARG A 207 14.94 -2.45 -17.78
CA ARG A 207 15.84 -1.90 -16.76
C ARG A 207 15.56 -0.43 -16.51
N TRP A 208 15.46 0.38 -17.58
CA TRP A 208 15.14 1.82 -17.44
C TRP A 208 13.82 2.04 -16.70
N PHE A 209 12.77 1.30 -17.07
CA PHE A 209 11.48 1.36 -16.35
C PHE A 209 11.62 0.92 -14.88
N ALA A 210 12.30 -0.20 -14.65
CA ALA A 210 12.51 -0.78 -13.33
C ALA A 210 13.26 0.17 -12.38
N GLU A 211 14.28 0.87 -12.86
CA GLU A 211 15.12 1.77 -12.06
C GLU A 211 14.36 3.03 -11.60
N TYR A 212 13.51 3.59 -12.47
CA TYR A 212 12.85 4.88 -12.19
C TYR A 212 11.45 4.75 -11.57
N GLN A 213 10.88 3.54 -11.50
CA GLN A 213 9.58 3.36 -10.88
C GLN A 213 9.62 3.59 -9.35
N PRO A 214 8.50 4.04 -8.74
CA PRO A 214 8.45 4.38 -7.32
C PRO A 214 8.77 3.21 -6.39
N PHE A 215 8.37 1.98 -6.76
CA PHE A 215 8.58 0.81 -5.90
C PHE A 215 10.06 0.46 -5.77
N THR A 216 10.82 0.50 -6.86
CA THR A 216 12.27 0.23 -6.84
C THR A 216 13.00 1.23 -5.95
N SER A 217 12.71 2.52 -6.08
CA SER A 217 13.34 3.54 -5.23
C SER A 217 13.08 3.31 -3.75
N VAL A 218 11.86 2.89 -3.37
CA VAL A 218 11.50 2.55 -1.98
C VAL A 218 12.20 1.27 -1.54
N ILE A 219 12.23 0.22 -2.37
CA ILE A 219 12.88 -1.06 -2.06
C ILE A 219 14.37 -0.87 -1.84
N GLU A 220 15.05 -0.17 -2.75
CA GLU A 220 16.49 0.10 -2.63
C GLU A 220 16.82 0.94 -1.40
N THR A 221 15.99 1.95 -1.09
CA THR A 221 16.18 2.77 0.11
C THR A 221 16.02 1.93 1.37
N VAL A 222 14.97 1.11 1.46
CA VAL A 222 14.72 0.24 2.61
C VAL A 222 15.84 -0.80 2.73
N ARG A 223 16.27 -1.39 1.59
CA ARG A 223 17.40 -2.33 1.55
C ARG A 223 18.68 -1.67 2.06
N GLY A 224 18.99 -0.46 1.58
CA GLY A 224 20.17 0.29 2.00
C GLY A 224 20.17 0.58 3.50
N LEU A 225 19.03 1.04 4.03
CA LEU A 225 18.87 1.32 5.47
C LEU A 225 18.98 0.06 6.32
N LEU A 226 18.39 -1.06 5.90
CA LEU A 226 18.37 -2.29 6.70
C LEU A 226 19.68 -3.10 6.63
N LEU A 227 20.40 -3.02 5.53
CA LEU A 227 21.64 -3.79 5.32
C LEU A 227 22.92 -2.95 5.40
N GLY A 228 22.80 -1.64 5.67
CA GLY A 228 23.95 -0.75 5.80
C GLY A 228 24.65 -0.43 4.47
N THR A 229 23.94 -0.54 3.34
CA THR A 229 24.46 -0.17 2.03
C THR A 229 24.08 1.27 1.66
N ALA A 230 24.83 1.88 0.72
CA ALA A 230 24.61 3.27 0.32
C ALA A 230 23.20 3.45 -0.30
N VAL A 231 22.38 4.30 0.30
CA VAL A 231 21.04 4.63 -0.20
C VAL A 231 21.07 5.46 -1.49
N GLY A 232 22.11 6.28 -1.66
CA GLY A 232 22.31 7.10 -2.86
C GLY A 232 21.11 8.01 -3.17
N ILE A 233 20.82 8.19 -4.46
CA ILE A 233 19.72 9.02 -4.96
C ILE A 233 18.32 8.40 -4.67
N ASN A 234 18.27 7.09 -4.45
CA ASN A 234 17.03 6.35 -4.24
C ASN A 234 16.23 6.88 -3.04
N GLY A 235 16.92 7.34 -1.98
CA GLY A 235 16.26 7.95 -0.83
C GLY A 235 15.45 9.20 -1.18
N VAL A 236 16.04 10.09 -1.98
CA VAL A 236 15.36 11.31 -2.45
C VAL A 236 14.20 10.96 -3.38
N LEU A 237 14.41 10.02 -4.31
CA LEU A 237 13.37 9.57 -5.23
C LEU A 237 12.22 8.88 -4.49
N ALA A 238 12.51 8.03 -3.50
CA ALA A 238 11.49 7.34 -2.70
C ALA A 238 10.59 8.32 -1.94
N VAL A 239 11.17 9.33 -1.30
CA VAL A 239 10.43 10.39 -0.61
C VAL A 239 9.66 11.24 -1.61
N GLY A 240 10.30 11.66 -2.72
CA GLY A 240 9.68 12.44 -3.78
C GLY A 240 8.46 11.74 -4.40
N TRP A 241 8.59 10.48 -4.77
CA TRP A 241 7.49 9.66 -5.27
C TRP A 241 6.37 9.50 -4.26
N SER A 242 6.72 9.22 -2.98
CA SER A 242 5.72 9.04 -1.91
C SER A 242 4.90 10.31 -1.70
N ILE A 243 5.55 11.48 -1.65
CA ILE A 243 4.86 12.77 -1.50
C ILE A 243 4.05 13.09 -2.75
N GLY A 244 4.61 12.91 -3.95
CA GLY A 244 3.95 13.20 -5.22
C GLY A 244 2.68 12.36 -5.41
N ILE A 245 2.80 11.04 -5.26
CA ILE A 245 1.65 10.11 -5.33
C ILE A 245 0.63 10.44 -4.24
N GLY A 246 1.09 10.69 -3.00
CA GLY A 246 0.21 10.98 -1.88
C GLY A 246 -0.61 12.25 -2.09
N LEU A 247 0.02 13.35 -2.50
CA LEU A 247 -0.67 14.61 -2.77
C LEU A 247 -1.63 14.50 -3.96
N ALA A 248 -1.20 13.93 -5.08
CA ALA A 248 -2.04 13.75 -6.26
C ALA A 248 -3.27 12.88 -5.93
N SER A 249 -3.06 11.78 -5.23
CA SER A 249 -4.13 10.85 -4.83
C SER A 249 -5.09 11.47 -3.80
N PHE A 250 -4.58 12.21 -2.83
CA PHE A 250 -5.40 12.95 -1.86
C PHE A 250 -6.30 13.97 -2.55
N LEU A 251 -5.73 14.79 -3.44
CA LEU A 251 -6.50 15.79 -4.20
C LEU A 251 -7.55 15.13 -5.08
N TRP A 252 -7.20 14.01 -5.73
CA TRP A 252 -8.13 13.24 -6.56
C TRP A 252 -9.26 12.64 -5.71
N ALA A 253 -8.95 11.97 -4.62
CA ALA A 253 -9.95 11.41 -3.70
C ALA A 253 -10.88 12.49 -3.15
N ARG A 254 -10.33 13.65 -2.74
CA ARG A 254 -11.11 14.80 -2.28
C ARG A 254 -12.05 15.34 -3.36
N HIS A 255 -11.58 15.45 -4.59
CA HIS A 255 -12.40 15.90 -5.72
C HIS A 255 -13.55 14.91 -5.99
N LEU A 256 -13.27 13.62 -6.05
CA LEU A 256 -14.30 12.58 -6.26
C LEU A 256 -15.33 12.56 -5.14
N PHE A 257 -14.89 12.68 -3.90
CA PHE A 257 -15.77 12.66 -2.73
C PHE A 257 -16.72 13.86 -2.68
N ASN A 258 -16.31 15.01 -3.21
CA ASN A 258 -17.12 16.23 -3.26
C ASN A 258 -18.11 16.28 -4.44
N ARG A 259 -18.03 15.36 -5.40
CA ARG A 259 -18.99 15.29 -6.52
C ARG A 259 -20.39 14.93 -6.00
N PRO A 260 -21.47 15.52 -6.54
CA PRO A 260 -22.83 15.12 -6.21
C PRO A 260 -23.07 13.65 -6.60
N PRO A 261 -23.97 12.93 -5.90
CA PRO A 261 -24.31 11.56 -6.25
C PRO A 261 -24.85 11.46 -7.69
N ARG A 262 -24.35 10.50 -8.47
CA ARG A 262 -24.76 10.28 -9.87
C ARG A 262 -26.27 10.08 -10.03
N ALA A 263 -27.00 9.60 -9.00
CA ALA A 263 -28.44 9.41 -9.04
C ALA A 263 -29.22 10.74 -9.25
N LEU A 264 -28.75 11.85 -8.69
CA LEU A 264 -29.40 13.16 -8.86
C LEU A 264 -29.22 13.75 -10.28
N SER A 265 -28.12 13.43 -10.96
CA SER A 265 -27.91 13.87 -12.34
C SER A 265 -28.81 13.12 -13.34
N MET A 266 -29.14 11.84 -13.09
CA MET A 266 -30.05 11.08 -13.94
C MET A 266 -31.51 11.55 -13.78
N LEU A 267 -31.93 11.95 -12.58
CA LEU A 267 -33.27 12.51 -12.35
C LEU A 267 -33.41 13.91 -12.96
N ALA A 268 -32.37 14.73 -12.89
CA ALA A 268 -32.36 16.04 -13.53
C ALA A 268 -32.41 15.97 -15.07
N THR A 269 -31.75 14.98 -15.67
CA THR A 269 -31.81 14.77 -17.13
C THR A 269 -33.12 14.11 -17.60
N SER A 270 -33.78 13.32 -16.75
CA SER A 270 -35.10 12.75 -17.09
C SER A 270 -36.21 13.78 -17.01
N SER A 271 -36.17 14.69 -16.02
CA SER A 271 -37.15 15.81 -15.95
C SER A 271 -37.00 16.83 -17.04
N ALA A 272 -35.77 17.09 -17.53
CA ALA A 272 -35.49 18.00 -18.63
C ALA A 272 -35.88 17.43 -20.01
N ARG A 273 -36.18 16.13 -20.15
CA ARG A 273 -36.67 15.51 -21.39
C ARG A 273 -38.21 15.38 -21.46
N GLN A 274 -38.89 15.74 -20.37
CA GLN A 274 -40.37 15.68 -20.31
C GLN A 274 -41.05 17.06 -20.47
N VAL A 275 -40.28 18.11 -20.73
CA VAL A 275 -40.73 19.45 -21.11
C VAL A 275 -40.35 19.69 -22.59
#